data_6be17f24838c561db30da6b6c6ec8758
#
_entry.id   6be17f24838c561db30da6b6c6ec8758
#
_cell.length_a   1.000
_cell.length_b   1.000
_cell.length_c   1.000
_cell.angle_alpha   90.00
_cell.angle_beta   90.00
_cell.angle_gamma   90.00
#
_symmetry.space_group_name_H-M   'P 1'
#
loop_
_entity.id
_entity.type
_entity.pdbx_description
1 polymer ?
#
loop_
_entity_poly.entity_id
_entity_poly.type
_entity_poly.pdbx_seq_one_letter_code
_entity_poly.pdbx_strand_id
1 'polypeptide(L)'
;MKSLGWVLMLATTLPLAAQEAEDTAAAPPPNGAEAQELRKQIRQRWNEHMRSTLGLSADQTAKLQATEQRFEGQRQPIRARQREITQGLNAELASGTPNQDRVRQLVDERQDNQLKLQQVNRDEARDMQGYLTPVQHARYQEERRRFQERVAELVRHRREQRGQVLGPRGGVRKRARP
;
A
#
# COMPACT_ATOMS: atom_id res chain seq x y z
N MET A 1 -33.17 59.95 30.37
CA MET A 1 -32.28 61.12 30.18
C MET A 1 -31.11 60.60 29.33
N LYS A 2 -31.10 61.01 28.05
CA LYS A 2 -30.00 61.67 27.31
C LYS A 2 -28.76 60.83 27.21
N SER A 3 -28.11 60.52 26.08
CA SER A 3 -28.05 61.06 24.71
C SER A 3 -27.10 60.18 23.94
N LEU A 4 -27.43 59.78 22.74
CA LEU A 4 -26.85 60.17 21.45
C LEU A 4 -25.30 60.17 21.31
N GLY A 5 -24.85 59.47 20.29
CA GLY A 5 -23.56 59.61 19.60
C GLY A 5 -23.25 58.30 18.86
N TRP A 6 -23.62 58.13 17.72
CA TRP A 6 -23.28 58.44 16.32
C TRP A 6 -21.76 58.41 16.08
N VAL A 7 -21.29 57.51 15.22
CA VAL A 7 -20.35 57.70 14.09
C VAL A 7 -20.03 56.33 13.48
N LEU A 8 -20.60 56.03 12.34
CA LEU A 8 -20.00 55.88 11.00
C LEU A 8 -18.85 54.87 10.87
N MET A 9 -19.17 53.73 10.24
CA MET A 9 -18.74 53.32 8.91
C MET A 9 -17.24 53.23 8.66
N LEU A 10 -16.80 52.03 8.39
CA LEU A 10 -16.13 51.75 7.12
C LEU A 10 -16.12 50.22 6.86
N ALA A 11 -16.93 49.85 5.89
CA ALA A 11 -16.89 48.54 5.28
C ALA A 11 -15.58 48.38 4.49
N THR A 12 -14.75 47.40 4.87
CA THR A 12 -13.77 46.86 3.95
C THR A 12 -14.10 45.39 3.77
N THR A 13 -14.90 45.11 2.78
CA THR A 13 -15.05 43.79 2.19
C THR A 13 -13.74 43.40 1.54
N LEU A 14 -12.96 42.56 2.21
CA LEU A 14 -11.89 41.80 1.58
C LEU A 14 -12.50 40.51 1.05
N PRO A 15 -12.23 40.13 -0.19
CA PRO A 15 -12.78 38.90 -0.75
C PRO A 15 -12.12 37.68 -0.10
N LEU A 16 -12.93 36.96 0.69
CA LEU A 16 -12.61 35.65 1.25
C LEU A 16 -12.81 34.57 0.19
N ALA A 17 -12.08 34.65 -0.92
CA ALA A 17 -12.24 33.72 -2.04
C ALA A 17 -10.93 33.23 -2.63
N ALA A 18 -9.85 33.20 -1.81
CA ALA A 18 -8.54 32.74 -2.32
C ALA A 18 -7.81 31.75 -1.38
N GLN A 19 -8.50 31.15 -0.41
CA GLN A 19 -7.83 30.29 0.57
C GLN A 19 -8.35 28.83 0.62
N GLU A 20 -9.28 28.45 -0.24
CA GLU A 20 -9.79 27.05 -0.29
C GLU A 20 -9.26 26.22 -1.45
N ALA A 21 -8.26 26.66 -2.19
CA ALA A 21 -7.72 25.93 -3.34
C ALA A 21 -6.33 25.31 -3.12
N GLU A 22 -5.74 25.41 -1.94
CA GLU A 22 -4.38 24.87 -1.69
C GLU A 22 -4.32 23.54 -0.93
N ASP A 23 -5.43 22.98 -0.47
CA ASP A 23 -5.40 21.79 0.38
C ASP A 23 -5.74 20.48 -0.35
N THR A 24 -5.77 20.49 -1.70
CA THR A 24 -6.00 19.28 -2.51
C THR A 24 -4.80 18.90 -3.40
N ALA A 25 -3.64 19.47 -3.15
CA ALA A 25 -2.41 18.97 -3.75
C ALA A 25 -2.07 17.63 -3.08
N ALA A 26 -2.34 16.54 -3.77
CA ALA A 26 -1.89 15.21 -3.35
C ALA A 26 -0.41 15.30 -2.95
N ALA A 27 -0.12 15.06 -1.67
CA ALA A 27 1.25 15.13 -1.16
C ALA A 27 2.20 14.39 -2.10
N PRO A 28 3.36 14.97 -2.45
CA PRO A 28 4.33 14.32 -3.30
C PRO A 28 4.67 12.93 -2.72
N PRO A 29 5.02 11.94 -3.56
CA PRO A 29 5.40 10.63 -3.05
C PRO A 29 6.53 10.83 -2.02
N PRO A 30 6.47 10.18 -0.85
CA PRO A 30 7.46 10.38 0.19
C PRO A 30 8.86 10.12 -0.37
N ASN A 31 9.80 11.00 -0.08
CA ASN A 31 11.20 10.77 -0.40
C ASN A 31 11.69 9.48 0.30
N GLY A 32 12.85 8.96 -0.07
CA GLY A 32 13.32 7.68 0.47
C GLY A 32 13.37 7.62 2.00
N ALA A 33 13.71 8.72 2.66
CA ALA A 33 13.78 8.83 4.13
C ALA A 33 12.39 8.84 4.77
N GLU A 34 11.45 9.62 4.24
CA GLU A 34 10.05 9.63 4.70
C GLU A 34 9.36 8.28 4.52
N ALA A 35 9.63 7.61 3.40
CA ALA A 35 9.11 6.26 3.15
C ALA A 35 9.66 5.24 4.15
N GLN A 36 10.92 5.37 4.55
CA GLN A 36 11.53 4.50 5.57
C GLN A 36 10.92 4.76 6.95
N GLU A 37 10.76 6.03 7.33
CA GLU A 37 10.15 6.38 8.62
C GLU A 37 8.69 5.93 8.69
N LEU A 38 7.91 6.11 7.63
CA LEU A 38 6.54 5.62 7.56
C LEU A 38 6.48 4.07 7.71
N ARG A 39 7.38 3.35 7.06
CA ARG A 39 7.46 1.87 7.22
C ARG A 39 7.79 1.48 8.66
N LYS A 40 8.68 2.21 9.32
CA LYS A 40 9.03 1.99 10.73
C LYS A 40 7.82 2.22 11.64
N GLN A 41 7.10 3.32 11.46
CA GLN A 41 5.89 3.63 12.24
C GLN A 41 4.78 2.58 12.02
N ILE A 42 4.55 2.15 10.78
CA ILE A 42 3.59 1.07 10.48
C ILE A 42 3.99 -0.22 11.21
N ARG A 43 5.27 -0.57 11.20
CA ARG A 43 5.77 -1.77 11.89
C ARG A 43 5.61 -1.66 13.41
N GLN A 44 5.91 -0.52 14.00
CA GLN A 44 5.73 -0.30 15.44
C GLN A 44 4.26 -0.45 15.84
N ARG A 45 3.34 0.22 15.14
CA ARG A 45 1.90 0.11 15.38
C ARG A 45 1.37 -1.33 15.20
N TRP A 46 1.88 -2.03 14.20
CA TRP A 46 1.56 -3.44 14.00
C TRP A 46 1.99 -4.29 15.20
N ASN A 47 3.23 -4.13 15.67
CA ASN A 47 3.77 -4.87 16.81
C ASN A 47 2.97 -4.60 18.10
N GLU A 48 2.63 -3.35 18.37
CA GLU A 48 1.80 -2.96 19.52
C GLU A 48 0.40 -3.56 19.42
N HIS A 49 -0.22 -3.50 18.25
CA HIS A 49 -1.51 -4.12 17.98
C HIS A 49 -1.47 -5.63 18.20
N MET A 50 -0.47 -6.32 17.66
CA MET A 50 -0.31 -7.77 17.85
C MET A 50 -0.11 -8.13 19.30
N ARG A 51 0.76 -7.40 20.02
CA ARG A 51 0.99 -7.63 21.43
C ARG A 51 -0.30 -7.54 22.26
N SER A 52 -1.10 -6.50 22.05
CA SER A 52 -2.33 -6.26 22.79
C SER A 52 -3.44 -7.25 22.40
N THR A 53 -3.64 -7.47 21.09
CA THR A 53 -4.73 -8.31 20.57
C THR A 53 -4.54 -9.80 20.88
N LEU A 54 -3.29 -10.27 20.86
CA LEU A 54 -2.96 -11.67 21.12
C LEU A 54 -2.59 -11.94 22.58
N GLY A 55 -2.46 -10.91 23.41
CA GLY A 55 -2.03 -11.05 24.80
C GLY A 55 -0.63 -11.67 24.91
N LEU A 56 0.31 -11.19 24.08
CA LEU A 56 1.66 -11.76 24.02
C LEU A 56 2.51 -11.33 25.22
N SER A 57 3.30 -12.26 25.76
CA SER A 57 4.38 -11.94 26.66
C SER A 57 5.50 -11.14 25.95
N ALA A 58 6.42 -10.56 26.71
CA ALA A 58 7.56 -9.85 26.14
C ALA A 58 8.44 -10.78 25.28
N ASP A 59 8.68 -12.01 25.74
CA ASP A 59 9.45 -13.04 25.01
C ASP A 59 8.74 -13.44 23.71
N GLN A 60 7.44 -13.72 23.75
CA GLN A 60 6.64 -14.03 22.56
C GLN A 60 6.63 -12.89 21.55
N THR A 61 6.54 -11.64 22.03
CA THR A 61 6.58 -10.44 21.18
C THR A 61 7.92 -10.32 20.46
N ALA A 62 9.03 -10.50 21.16
CA ALA A 62 10.37 -10.47 20.56
C ALA A 62 10.55 -11.58 19.52
N LYS A 63 10.13 -12.81 19.83
CA LYS A 63 10.18 -13.94 18.89
C LYS A 63 9.31 -13.70 17.65
N LEU A 64 8.10 -13.15 17.81
CA LEU A 64 7.22 -12.83 16.70
C LEU A 64 7.87 -11.80 15.75
N GLN A 65 8.43 -10.71 16.30
CA GLN A 65 9.14 -9.69 15.52
C GLN A 65 10.32 -10.26 14.75
N ALA A 66 11.14 -11.10 15.40
CA ALA A 66 12.28 -11.75 14.76
C ALA A 66 11.84 -12.71 13.64
N THR A 67 10.78 -13.48 13.87
CA THR A 67 10.20 -14.39 12.88
C THR A 67 9.66 -13.61 11.68
N GLU A 68 8.86 -12.58 11.90
CA GLU A 68 8.31 -11.73 10.82
C GLU A 68 9.45 -11.10 9.98
N GLN A 69 10.48 -10.56 10.63
CA GLN A 69 11.61 -9.94 9.93
C GLN A 69 12.38 -10.95 9.08
N ARG A 70 12.66 -12.13 9.62
CA ARG A 70 13.37 -13.21 8.91
C ARG A 70 12.60 -13.66 7.66
N PHE A 71 11.33 -13.97 7.81
CA PHE A 71 10.51 -14.45 6.70
C PHE A 71 10.15 -13.35 5.69
N GLU A 72 10.05 -12.09 6.11
CA GLU A 72 9.94 -10.97 5.16
C GLU A 72 11.20 -10.85 4.30
N GLY A 73 12.39 -11.04 4.87
CA GLY A 73 13.64 -11.11 4.12
C GLY A 73 13.62 -12.23 3.05
N GLN A 74 13.10 -13.41 3.41
CA GLN A 74 12.96 -14.53 2.45
C GLN A 74 11.92 -14.26 1.35
N ARG A 75 10.85 -13.51 1.65
CA ARG A 75 9.81 -13.15 0.65
C ARG A 75 10.26 -12.08 -0.34
N GLN A 76 11.20 -11.21 0.04
CA GLN A 76 11.61 -10.09 -0.82
C GLN A 76 12.13 -10.53 -2.20
N PRO A 77 13.08 -11.49 -2.33
CA PRO A 77 13.55 -11.94 -3.62
C PRO A 77 12.45 -12.65 -4.42
N ILE A 78 11.56 -13.42 -3.77
CA ILE A 78 10.44 -14.09 -4.41
C ILE A 78 9.47 -13.06 -5.01
N ARG A 79 9.15 -11.99 -4.27
CA ARG A 79 8.29 -10.90 -4.76
C ARG A 79 8.96 -10.08 -5.88
N ALA A 80 10.30 -9.90 -5.81
CA ALA A 80 11.04 -9.27 -6.90
C ALA A 80 10.93 -10.11 -8.17
N ARG A 81 11.18 -11.42 -8.08
CA ARG A 81 11.05 -12.34 -9.21
C ARG A 81 9.64 -12.38 -9.78
N GLN A 82 8.61 -12.35 -8.91
CA GLN A 82 7.22 -12.29 -9.35
C GLN A 82 6.92 -11.05 -10.20
N ARG A 83 7.50 -9.89 -9.86
CA ARG A 83 7.35 -8.67 -10.66
C ARG A 83 8.02 -8.79 -12.03
N GLU A 84 9.24 -9.34 -12.08
CA GLU A 84 9.98 -9.57 -13.32
C GLU A 84 9.22 -10.52 -14.26
N ILE A 85 8.73 -11.66 -13.73
CA ILE A 85 7.92 -12.61 -14.49
C ILE A 85 6.65 -11.94 -15.05
N THR A 86 5.96 -11.15 -14.21
CA THR A 86 4.74 -10.45 -14.64
C THR A 86 5.05 -9.42 -15.71
N GLN A 87 6.14 -8.68 -15.60
CA GLN A 87 6.58 -7.71 -16.61
C GLN A 87 6.95 -8.42 -17.92
N GLY A 88 7.68 -9.53 -17.85
CA GLY A 88 8.04 -10.34 -19.00
C GLY A 88 6.81 -10.90 -19.73
N LEU A 89 5.84 -11.48 -18.99
CA LEU A 89 4.59 -11.96 -19.57
C LEU A 89 3.80 -10.82 -20.24
N ASN A 90 3.68 -9.68 -19.59
CA ASN A 90 2.97 -8.54 -20.16
C ASN A 90 3.65 -8.02 -21.45
N ALA A 91 4.98 -7.98 -21.48
CA ALA A 91 5.74 -7.58 -22.65
C ALA A 91 5.53 -8.57 -23.83
N GLU A 92 5.61 -9.87 -23.58
CA GLU A 92 5.36 -10.90 -24.61
C GLU A 92 3.92 -10.82 -25.14
N LEU A 93 2.92 -10.70 -24.25
CA LEU A 93 1.50 -10.65 -24.64
C LEU A 93 1.14 -9.34 -25.36
N ALA A 94 1.87 -8.25 -25.11
CA ALA A 94 1.68 -6.98 -25.80
C ALA A 94 2.40 -6.92 -27.15
N SER A 95 3.32 -7.85 -27.44
CA SER A 95 4.01 -7.93 -28.74
C SER A 95 3.04 -8.42 -29.82
N GLY A 96 3.19 -7.93 -31.04
CA GLY A 96 2.39 -8.41 -32.18
C GLY A 96 2.65 -9.90 -32.54
N THR A 97 3.78 -10.44 -32.08
CA THR A 97 4.22 -11.83 -32.33
C THR A 97 4.83 -12.42 -31.07
N PRO A 98 3.99 -12.88 -30.08
CA PRO A 98 4.48 -13.46 -28.84
C PRO A 98 5.33 -14.71 -29.08
N ASN A 99 6.49 -14.79 -28.43
CA ASN A 99 7.31 -15.99 -28.43
C ASN A 99 6.70 -17.05 -27.50
N GLN A 100 6.14 -18.11 -28.08
CA GLN A 100 5.40 -19.17 -27.36
C GLN A 100 6.28 -19.90 -26.32
N ASP A 101 7.55 -20.14 -26.65
CA ASP A 101 8.46 -20.83 -25.72
C ASP A 101 8.83 -19.95 -24.55
N ARG A 102 9.02 -18.65 -24.80
CA ARG A 102 9.26 -17.68 -23.73
C ARG A 102 8.05 -17.52 -22.81
N VAL A 103 6.85 -17.47 -23.38
CA VAL A 103 5.59 -17.42 -22.58
C VAL A 103 5.47 -18.67 -21.72
N ARG A 104 5.70 -19.88 -22.29
CA ARG A 104 5.67 -21.14 -21.54
C ARG A 104 6.66 -21.11 -20.37
N GLN A 105 7.91 -20.75 -20.64
CA GLN A 105 8.95 -20.62 -19.61
C GLN A 105 8.53 -19.67 -18.49
N LEU A 106 7.99 -18.50 -18.80
CA LEU A 106 7.53 -17.52 -17.79
C LEU A 106 6.32 -18.02 -16.99
N VAL A 107 5.45 -18.81 -17.58
CA VAL A 107 4.33 -19.45 -16.88
C VAL A 107 4.84 -20.49 -15.89
N ASP A 108 5.78 -21.34 -16.29
CA ASP A 108 6.39 -22.36 -15.43
C ASP A 108 7.15 -21.69 -14.27
N GLU A 109 7.97 -20.68 -14.57
CA GLU A 109 8.67 -19.88 -13.54
C GLU A 109 7.70 -19.21 -12.54
N ARG A 110 6.53 -18.77 -13.00
CA ARG A 110 5.48 -18.20 -12.11
C ARG A 110 4.93 -19.23 -11.15
N GLN A 111 4.68 -20.46 -11.63
CA GLN A 111 4.21 -21.56 -10.79
C GLN A 111 5.26 -21.94 -9.73
N ASP A 112 6.52 -22.10 -10.13
CA ASP A 112 7.61 -22.39 -9.22
C ASP A 112 7.78 -21.30 -8.16
N ASN A 113 7.68 -20.04 -8.56
CA ASN A 113 7.77 -18.90 -7.66
C ASN A 113 6.62 -18.86 -6.63
N GLN A 114 5.41 -19.28 -7.06
CA GLN A 114 4.26 -19.43 -6.15
C GLN A 114 4.47 -20.56 -5.14
N LEU A 115 5.02 -21.69 -5.58
CA LEU A 115 5.35 -22.80 -4.68
C LEU A 115 6.41 -22.40 -3.63
N LYS A 116 7.44 -21.65 -4.03
CA LYS A 116 8.44 -21.09 -3.11
C LYS A 116 7.79 -20.17 -2.06
N LEU A 117 6.89 -19.29 -2.49
CA LEU A 117 6.17 -18.41 -1.56
C LEU A 117 5.29 -19.18 -0.57
N GLN A 118 4.60 -20.22 -1.04
CA GLN A 118 3.81 -21.11 -0.17
C GLN A 118 4.68 -21.85 0.83
N GLN A 119 5.87 -22.31 0.42
CA GLN A 119 6.81 -22.97 1.33
C GLN A 119 7.27 -22.02 2.43
N VAL A 120 7.70 -20.81 2.09
CA VAL A 120 8.09 -19.78 3.06
C VAL A 120 6.95 -19.48 4.05
N ASN A 121 5.70 -19.41 3.60
CA ASN A 121 4.55 -19.19 4.46
C ASN A 121 4.28 -20.39 5.41
N ARG A 122 4.46 -21.62 4.95
CA ARG A 122 4.34 -22.82 5.79
C ARG A 122 5.43 -22.88 6.86
N ASP A 123 6.65 -22.54 6.47
CA ASP A 123 7.79 -22.56 7.41
C ASP A 123 7.63 -21.46 8.48
N GLU A 124 7.16 -20.28 8.11
CA GLU A 124 6.80 -19.23 9.06
C GLU A 124 5.71 -19.69 10.05
N ALA A 125 4.65 -20.32 9.54
CA ALA A 125 3.58 -20.82 10.39
C ALA A 125 4.08 -21.90 11.37
N ARG A 126 4.94 -22.80 10.92
CA ARG A 126 5.56 -23.83 11.76
C ARG A 126 6.44 -23.22 12.85
N ASP A 127 7.23 -22.22 12.48
CA ASP A 127 8.11 -21.52 13.43
C ASP A 127 7.29 -20.82 14.52
N MET A 128 6.21 -20.14 14.16
CA MET A 128 5.31 -19.48 15.11
C MET A 128 4.61 -20.47 16.05
N GLN A 129 4.28 -21.67 15.61
CA GLN A 129 3.71 -22.73 16.44
C GLN A 129 4.65 -23.17 17.58
N GLY A 130 5.94 -22.93 17.45
CA GLY A 130 6.93 -23.23 18.49
C GLY A 130 6.84 -22.33 19.73
N TYR A 131 6.17 -21.16 19.65
CA TYR A 131 6.07 -20.21 20.76
C TYR A 131 4.69 -19.55 20.93
N LEU A 132 3.81 -19.64 19.95
CA LEU A 132 2.42 -19.18 20.06
C LEU A 132 1.49 -20.36 20.39
N THR A 133 0.50 -20.11 21.23
CA THR A 133 -0.59 -21.08 21.41
C THR A 133 -1.41 -21.19 20.11
N PRO A 134 -2.14 -22.30 19.89
CA PRO A 134 -2.99 -22.44 18.70
C PRO A 134 -3.99 -21.29 18.53
N VAL A 135 -4.56 -20.77 19.63
CA VAL A 135 -5.48 -19.63 19.60
C VAL A 135 -4.78 -18.33 19.20
N GLN A 136 -3.59 -18.07 19.76
CA GLN A 136 -2.79 -16.90 19.39
C GLN A 136 -2.39 -16.96 17.92
N HIS A 137 -1.95 -18.12 17.43
CA HIS A 137 -1.59 -18.32 16.03
C HIS A 137 -2.79 -18.10 15.09
N ALA A 138 -3.96 -18.65 15.41
CA ALA A 138 -5.17 -18.43 14.60
C ALA A 138 -5.58 -16.95 14.54
N ARG A 139 -5.56 -16.24 15.69
CA ARG A 139 -5.82 -14.81 15.75
C ARG A 139 -4.80 -14.00 14.96
N TYR A 140 -3.51 -14.35 15.05
CA TYR A 140 -2.45 -13.71 14.25
C TYR A 140 -2.73 -13.81 12.75
N GLN A 141 -3.10 -15.00 12.26
CA GLN A 141 -3.42 -15.20 10.84
C GLN A 141 -4.60 -14.32 10.40
N GLU A 142 -5.64 -14.23 11.22
CA GLU A 142 -6.82 -13.41 10.95
C GLU A 142 -6.49 -11.91 10.92
N GLU A 143 -5.74 -11.41 11.91
CA GLU A 143 -5.33 -10.00 11.94
C GLU A 143 -4.40 -9.64 10.79
N ARG A 144 -3.50 -10.55 10.42
CA ARG A 144 -2.63 -10.38 9.26
C ARG A 144 -3.42 -10.30 7.96
N ARG A 145 -4.43 -11.16 7.77
CA ARG A 145 -5.35 -11.12 6.63
C ARG A 145 -6.07 -9.78 6.55
N ARG A 146 -6.69 -9.34 7.65
CA ARG A 146 -7.38 -8.05 7.74
C ARG A 146 -6.46 -6.87 7.43
N PHE A 147 -5.23 -6.91 7.93
CA PHE A 147 -4.24 -5.88 7.63
C PHE A 147 -3.89 -5.82 6.14
N GLN A 148 -3.67 -6.97 5.51
CA GLN A 148 -3.38 -7.05 4.08
C GLN A 148 -4.55 -6.54 3.23
N GLU A 149 -5.78 -6.87 3.59
CA GLU A 149 -7.00 -6.37 2.93
C GLU A 149 -7.09 -4.83 3.01
N ARG A 150 -6.91 -4.26 4.20
CA ARG A 150 -6.89 -2.79 4.37
C ARG A 150 -5.81 -2.10 3.55
N VAL A 151 -4.60 -2.68 3.51
CA VAL A 151 -3.51 -2.14 2.67
C VAL A 151 -3.87 -2.21 1.18
N ALA A 152 -4.46 -3.32 0.73
CA ALA A 152 -4.88 -3.49 -0.66
C ALA A 152 -5.97 -2.47 -1.06
N GLU A 153 -6.93 -2.20 -0.17
CA GLU A 153 -7.98 -1.18 -0.37
C GLU A 153 -7.38 0.22 -0.48
N LEU A 154 -6.48 0.60 0.43
CA LEU A 154 -5.80 1.90 0.38
C LEU A 154 -5.01 2.10 -0.91
N VAL A 155 -4.31 1.06 -1.39
CA VAL A 155 -3.57 1.10 -2.65
C VAL A 155 -4.51 1.25 -3.83
N ARG A 156 -5.65 0.55 -3.83
CA ARG A 156 -6.67 0.64 -4.87
C ARG A 156 -7.26 2.05 -4.94
N HIS A 157 -7.70 2.57 -3.81
CA HIS A 157 -8.29 3.90 -3.70
C HIS A 157 -7.33 5.01 -4.17
N ARG A 158 -6.05 4.90 -3.80
CA ARG A 158 -5.02 5.85 -4.25
C ARG A 158 -4.75 5.75 -5.76
N ARG A 159 -4.87 4.57 -6.37
CA ARG A 159 -4.77 4.40 -7.83
C ARG A 159 -5.96 5.01 -8.57
N GLU A 160 -7.17 4.83 -8.05
CA GLU A 160 -8.40 5.40 -8.59
C GLU A 160 -8.35 6.94 -8.56
N GLN A 161 -7.93 7.54 -7.44
CA GLN A 161 -7.75 8.99 -7.33
C GLN A 161 -6.72 9.52 -8.34
N ARG A 162 -5.58 8.83 -8.50
CA ARG A 162 -4.59 9.22 -9.53
C ARG A 162 -5.12 9.07 -10.95
N GLY A 163 -5.91 8.04 -11.23
CA GLY A 163 -6.55 7.85 -12.53
C GLY A 163 -7.56 8.95 -12.87
N GLN A 164 -8.29 9.45 -11.88
CA GLN A 164 -9.24 10.56 -12.05
C GLN A 164 -8.55 11.91 -12.26
N VAL A 165 -7.42 12.16 -11.59
CA VAL A 165 -6.62 13.41 -11.76
C VAL A 165 -5.93 13.44 -13.13
N LEU A 166 -5.58 12.28 -13.69
CA LEU A 166 -4.99 12.14 -15.02
C LEU A 166 -6.06 11.90 -16.09
N GLY A 167 -7.26 12.51 -15.97
CA GLY A 167 -8.36 12.38 -16.91
C GLY A 167 -7.90 12.33 -18.37
N PRO A 168 -8.67 11.77 -19.31
CA PRO A 168 -8.21 11.44 -20.64
C PRO A 168 -7.69 12.68 -21.38
N ARG A 169 -6.36 12.89 -21.34
CA ARG A 169 -5.68 13.81 -22.23
C ARG A 169 -5.74 13.22 -23.64
N GLY A 170 -6.74 13.62 -24.39
CA GLY A 170 -6.82 13.20 -25.78
C GLY A 170 -8.19 13.27 -26.42
N GLY A 171 -8.96 14.32 -26.16
CA GLY A 171 -9.99 14.71 -27.09
C GLY A 171 -9.33 15.16 -28.38
N VAL A 172 -9.12 14.24 -29.33
CA VAL A 172 -8.78 14.57 -30.72
C VAL A 172 -9.88 15.48 -31.25
N ARG A 173 -9.64 16.79 -31.30
CA ARG A 173 -10.45 17.74 -32.06
C ARG A 173 -10.38 17.28 -33.53
N LYS A 174 -11.41 16.55 -33.98
CA LYS A 174 -11.69 16.43 -35.40
C LYS A 174 -11.91 17.85 -35.94
N ARG A 175 -10.90 18.42 -36.58
CA ARG A 175 -11.06 19.58 -37.46
C ARG A 175 -11.99 19.16 -38.56
N ALA A 176 -13.21 19.71 -38.55
CA ALA A 176 -14.05 19.77 -39.72
C ALA A 176 -13.31 20.64 -40.76
N ARG A 177 -13.03 20.08 -41.93
CA ARG A 177 -12.62 20.81 -43.12
C ARG A 177 -13.89 21.29 -43.83
N PRO A 178 -13.86 22.51 -44.39
CA PRO A 178 -14.92 23.07 -45.23
C PRO A 178 -15.05 22.34 -46.55
#